data_1dfc27f15b61df5ef82bd9a719cbd6e3
#
_entry.id   1dfc27f15b61df5ef82bd9a719cbd6e3
#
_cell.length_a   1.000
_cell.length_b   1.000
_cell.length_c   1.000
_cell.angle_alpha   90.00
_cell.angle_beta   90.00
_cell.angle_gamma   90.00
#
_symmetry.space_group_name_H-M   'P 1'
#
loop_
_entity.id
_entity.type
_entity.pdbx_description
1 polymer ?
#
loop_
_entity_poly.entity_id
_entity_poly.type
_entity_poly.pdbx_seq_one_letter_code
_entity_poly.pdbx_strand_id
1 'polypeptide(L)'
;YKHVPASKQALDYYELSTPLSVKSLANYNNGELYGINHTPNRFHQRWLRPQTAIKNLYLTGQDVLTVGVTSALFSGLLTASAILKENLMRKLLKS
;
A
#
# COMPACT_ATOMS: atom_id res chain seq x y z
N TYR A 1 1.11 24.48 -17.19
CA TYR A 1 0.98 25.94 -16.89
C TYR A 1 -0.29 26.58 -17.49
N LYS A 2 -0.98 25.95 -18.41
CA LYS A 2 -2.20 26.48 -19.05
C LYS A 2 -3.27 26.86 -17.99
N HIS A 3 -3.41 26.07 -16.92
CA HIS A 3 -4.43 26.24 -15.89
C HIS A 3 -3.94 27.00 -14.67
N VAL A 4 -2.63 27.05 -14.43
CA VAL A 4 -2.02 27.77 -13.30
C VAL A 4 -0.74 28.49 -13.79
N PRO A 5 -0.89 29.61 -14.52
CA PRO A 5 0.26 30.28 -15.15
C PRO A 5 1.36 30.72 -14.17
N ALA A 6 0.96 31.19 -12.99
CA ALA A 6 1.89 31.65 -11.95
C ALA A 6 2.83 30.56 -11.42
N SER A 7 2.46 29.27 -11.57
CA SER A 7 3.30 28.16 -11.10
C SER A 7 4.61 28.03 -11.88
N LYS A 8 4.68 28.57 -13.12
CA LYS A 8 5.87 28.47 -13.96
C LYS A 8 7.11 29.14 -13.34
N GLN A 9 6.92 30.25 -12.61
CA GLN A 9 8.02 30.99 -11.99
C GLN A 9 8.41 30.43 -10.61
N ALA A 10 7.51 29.68 -9.98
CA ALA A 10 7.70 29.10 -8.64
C ALA A 10 8.15 27.63 -8.68
N LEU A 11 8.45 27.10 -9.87
CA LEU A 11 8.77 25.69 -10.05
C LEU A 11 10.29 25.50 -10.14
N ASP A 12 10.88 24.93 -9.12
CA ASP A 12 12.31 24.62 -9.07
C ASP A 12 12.61 23.24 -9.66
N TYR A 13 11.70 22.28 -9.45
CA TYR A 13 11.85 20.91 -9.93
C TYR A 13 10.49 20.31 -10.33
N TYR A 14 10.47 19.48 -11.35
CA TYR A 14 9.30 18.70 -11.72
C TYR A 14 9.70 17.32 -12.22
N GLU A 15 8.89 16.32 -11.93
CA GLU A 15 9.03 14.97 -12.39
C GLU A 15 7.67 14.42 -12.83
N LEU A 16 7.66 13.64 -13.89
CA LEU A 16 6.46 12.93 -14.35
C LEU A 16 6.69 11.43 -14.19
N SER A 17 5.98 10.83 -13.26
CA SER A 17 5.91 9.38 -13.15
C SER A 17 4.88 8.82 -14.15
N THR A 18 5.29 7.81 -14.88
CA THR A 18 4.46 7.09 -15.86
C THR A 18 4.43 5.60 -15.52
N PRO A 19 3.56 4.80 -16.16
CA PRO A 19 3.61 3.34 -16.01
C PRO A 19 4.98 2.72 -16.30
N LEU A 20 5.76 3.34 -17.22
CA LEU A 20 7.14 2.91 -17.49
C LEU A 20 8.08 3.19 -16.33
N SER A 21 7.92 4.32 -15.63
CA SER A 21 8.68 4.64 -14.42
C SER A 21 8.38 3.62 -13.32
N VAL A 22 7.12 3.27 -13.11
CA VAL A 22 6.70 2.27 -12.12
C VAL A 22 7.25 0.89 -12.47
N LYS A 23 7.20 0.51 -13.74
CA LYS A 23 7.79 -0.75 -14.22
C LYS A 23 9.30 -0.80 -13.97
N SER A 24 10.01 0.28 -14.25
CA SER A 24 11.48 0.34 -14.14
C SER A 24 11.96 0.45 -12.70
N LEU A 25 11.32 1.28 -11.89
CA LEU A 25 11.80 1.60 -10.54
C LEU A 25 11.20 0.70 -9.45
N ALA A 26 9.96 0.26 -9.62
CA ALA A 26 9.24 -0.58 -8.66
C ALA A 26 9.09 -2.04 -9.10
N ASN A 27 9.61 -2.41 -10.28
CA ASN A 27 9.60 -3.76 -10.83
C ASN A 27 8.19 -4.38 -11.00
N TYR A 28 7.20 -3.55 -11.26
CA TYR A 28 5.86 -4.01 -11.60
C TYR A 28 5.77 -4.41 -13.08
N ASN A 29 5.19 -5.55 -13.38
CA ASN A 29 5.19 -6.14 -14.73
C ASN A 29 4.53 -5.25 -15.79
N ASN A 30 3.42 -4.61 -15.45
CA ASN A 30 2.62 -3.79 -16.37
C ASN A 30 2.63 -2.30 -16.00
N GLY A 31 3.47 -1.88 -15.04
CA GLY A 31 3.52 -0.51 -14.55
C GLY A 31 2.30 -0.12 -13.71
N GLU A 32 1.62 -1.10 -13.13
CA GLU A 32 0.50 -0.90 -12.21
C GLU A 32 0.98 -0.22 -10.92
N LEU A 33 0.16 0.70 -10.38
CA LEU A 33 0.53 1.50 -9.22
C LEU A 33 0.08 0.88 -7.88
N TYR A 34 -1.05 0.16 -7.89
CA TYR A 34 -1.75 -0.23 -6.66
C TYR A 34 -1.74 -1.75 -6.38
N GLY A 35 -0.84 -2.50 -7.00
CA GLY A 35 -0.70 -3.94 -6.76
C GLY A 35 -1.90 -4.74 -7.27
N ILE A 36 -2.40 -5.67 -6.47
CA ILE A 36 -3.49 -6.57 -6.85
C ILE A 36 -4.79 -5.81 -7.10
N ASN A 37 -5.51 -6.15 -8.17
CA ASN A 37 -6.76 -5.51 -8.55
C ASN A 37 -7.80 -5.51 -7.42
N HIS A 38 -8.39 -4.35 -7.13
CA HIS A 38 -9.34 -4.11 -6.05
C HIS A 38 -10.77 -4.46 -6.46
N THR A 39 -11.02 -5.73 -6.72
CA THR A 39 -12.37 -6.26 -7.00
C THR A 39 -13.01 -6.84 -5.73
N PRO A 40 -14.36 -6.96 -5.67
CA PRO A 40 -15.03 -7.64 -4.56
C PRO A 40 -14.48 -9.04 -4.29
N ASN A 41 -14.14 -9.79 -5.35
CA ASN A 41 -13.58 -11.13 -5.25
C ASN A 41 -12.25 -11.17 -4.47
N ARG A 42 -11.43 -10.11 -4.56
CA ARG A 42 -10.19 -10.02 -3.80
C ARG A 42 -10.46 -10.06 -2.29
N PHE A 43 -11.45 -9.33 -1.81
CA PHE A 43 -11.79 -9.26 -0.38
C PHE A 43 -12.34 -10.57 0.18
N HIS A 44 -12.82 -11.47 -0.68
CA HIS A 44 -13.23 -12.83 -0.30
C HIS A 44 -12.06 -13.82 -0.18
N GLN A 45 -10.84 -13.42 -0.63
CA GLN A 45 -9.66 -14.29 -0.57
C GLN A 45 -9.12 -14.40 0.84
N ARG A 46 -9.30 -15.54 1.48
CA ARG A 46 -8.87 -15.77 2.87
C ARG A 46 -7.35 -15.84 3.04
N TRP A 47 -6.63 -16.14 1.95
CA TRP A 47 -5.18 -16.22 1.95
C TRP A 47 -4.50 -14.83 1.89
N LEU A 48 -5.21 -13.78 1.47
CA LEU A 48 -4.76 -12.38 1.49
C LEU A 48 -4.96 -11.78 2.89
N ARG A 49 -4.24 -12.31 3.86
CA ARG A 49 -4.29 -11.85 5.26
C ARG A 49 -2.86 -11.75 5.81
N PRO A 50 -2.64 -11.00 6.89
CA PRO A 50 -1.32 -10.89 7.51
C PRO A 50 -0.70 -12.26 7.80
N GLN A 51 -1.45 -13.19 8.36
CA GLN A 51 -0.97 -14.54 8.65
C GLN A 51 -1.23 -15.47 7.47
N THR A 52 -0.18 -16.13 6.99
CA THR A 52 -0.26 -17.14 5.92
C THR A 52 -0.36 -18.56 6.49
N ALA A 53 -0.61 -19.52 5.59
CA ALA A 53 -0.55 -20.95 5.93
C ALA A 53 0.90 -21.45 6.19
N ILE A 54 1.90 -20.69 5.77
CA ILE A 54 3.31 -21.03 5.97
C ILE A 54 3.75 -20.46 7.31
N LYS A 55 4.29 -21.32 8.17
CA LYS A 55 4.78 -20.92 9.50
C LYS A 55 5.85 -19.82 9.38
N ASN A 56 5.70 -18.76 10.16
CA ASN A 56 6.58 -17.60 10.22
C ASN A 56 6.64 -16.74 8.94
N LEU A 57 5.75 -16.97 7.97
CA LEU A 57 5.58 -16.11 6.80
C LEU A 57 4.36 -15.22 7.00
N TYR A 58 4.56 -13.91 6.94
CA TYR A 58 3.51 -12.90 7.10
C TYR A 58 3.46 -12.00 5.87
N LEU A 59 2.27 -11.55 5.52
CA LEU A 59 2.02 -10.56 4.48
C LEU A 59 1.72 -9.21 5.11
N THR A 60 2.18 -8.15 4.46
CA THR A 60 1.90 -6.77 4.85
C THR A 60 1.82 -5.88 3.62
N GLY A 61 1.36 -4.65 3.78
CA GLY A 61 1.27 -3.68 2.70
C GLY A 61 -0.13 -3.54 2.13
N GLN A 62 -0.24 -2.78 1.04
CA GLN A 62 -1.52 -2.43 0.42
C GLN A 62 -2.30 -3.63 -0.12
N ASP A 63 -1.63 -4.74 -0.44
CA ASP A 63 -2.29 -5.93 -0.96
C ASP A 63 -3.05 -6.71 0.10
N VAL A 64 -2.72 -6.54 1.37
CA VAL A 64 -3.39 -7.19 2.50
C VAL A 64 -4.70 -6.50 2.88
N LEU A 65 -4.76 -5.17 2.73
CA LEU A 65 -5.94 -4.39 3.13
C LEU A 65 -6.60 -3.71 1.93
N THR A 66 -6.26 -2.47 1.65
CA THR A 66 -6.76 -1.70 0.51
C THR A 66 -5.65 -0.80 -0.04
N VAL A 67 -5.90 -0.14 -1.18
CA VAL A 67 -4.93 0.79 -1.78
C VAL A 67 -4.64 1.99 -0.89
N GLY A 68 -3.44 2.53 -1.06
CA GLY A 68 -3.03 3.81 -0.51
C GLY A 68 -2.17 3.71 0.74
N VAL A 69 -1.56 4.84 1.08
CA VAL A 69 -0.57 4.96 2.17
C VAL A 69 -1.17 4.58 3.52
N THR A 70 -2.38 5.07 3.82
CA THR A 70 -3.08 4.77 5.09
C THR A 70 -3.30 3.27 5.26
N SER A 71 -3.78 2.60 4.21
CA SER A 71 -4.02 1.16 4.26
C SER A 71 -2.73 0.35 4.37
N ALA A 72 -1.65 0.79 3.73
CA ALA A 72 -0.34 0.18 3.89
C ALA A 72 0.17 0.27 5.34
N LEU A 73 -0.01 1.42 5.99
CA LEU A 73 0.32 1.60 7.41
C LEU A 73 -0.54 0.72 8.32
N PHE A 74 -1.86 0.70 8.10
CA PHE A 74 -2.78 -0.15 8.86
C PHE A 74 -2.48 -1.64 8.68
N SER A 75 -2.08 -2.07 7.50
CA SER A 75 -1.67 -3.46 7.28
C SER A 75 -0.44 -3.83 8.10
N GLY A 76 0.52 -2.90 8.27
CA GLY A 76 1.65 -3.07 9.18
C GLY A 76 1.22 -3.31 10.62
N LEU A 77 0.25 -2.51 11.12
CA LEU A 77 -0.32 -2.68 12.45
C LEU A 77 -1.03 -4.03 12.61
N LEU A 78 -1.79 -4.46 11.59
CA LEU A 78 -2.45 -5.77 11.60
C LEU A 78 -1.42 -6.92 11.60
N THR A 79 -0.38 -6.80 10.79
CA THR A 79 0.69 -7.80 10.71
C THR A 79 1.46 -7.90 12.03
N ALA A 80 1.83 -6.77 12.62
CA ALA A 80 2.47 -6.73 13.94
C ALA A 80 1.55 -7.34 15.02
N SER A 81 0.25 -7.06 14.98
CA SER A 81 -0.72 -7.66 15.89
C SER A 81 -0.80 -9.19 15.72
N ALA A 82 -0.71 -9.68 14.48
CA ALA A 82 -0.70 -11.12 14.20
C ALA A 82 0.57 -11.81 14.71
N ILE A 83 1.73 -11.17 14.56
CA ILE A 83 3.02 -11.68 15.04
C ILE A 83 3.05 -11.74 16.58
N LEU A 84 2.65 -10.65 17.22
CA LEU A 84 2.67 -10.51 18.68
C LEU A 84 1.50 -11.20 19.37
N LYS A 85 0.49 -11.65 18.61
CA LYS A 85 -0.77 -12.20 19.13
C LYS A 85 -1.50 -11.26 20.08
N GLU A 86 -1.36 -9.96 19.86
CA GLU A 86 -1.96 -8.88 20.63
C GLU A 86 -2.76 -7.95 19.74
N ASN A 87 -3.85 -7.37 20.23
CA ASN A 87 -4.59 -6.33 19.53
C ASN A 87 -3.93 -4.97 19.78
N LEU A 88 -2.95 -4.62 18.93
CA LEU A 88 -2.19 -3.38 19.03
C LEU A 88 -3.07 -2.14 18.78
N MET A 89 -4.09 -2.22 17.92
CA MET A 89 -5.04 -1.14 17.69
C MET A 89 -5.70 -0.73 19.02
N ARG A 90 -6.21 -1.69 19.77
CA ARG A 90 -6.85 -1.43 21.07
C ARG A 90 -5.86 -0.86 22.10
N LYS A 91 -4.61 -1.27 22.02
CA LYS A 91 -3.55 -0.80 22.92
C LYS A 91 -3.19 0.66 22.64
N LEU A 92 -3.05 1.03 21.37
CA LEU A 92 -2.79 2.41 20.94
C LEU A 92 -3.94 3.38 21.25
N LEU A 93 -5.19 2.93 21.12
CA LEU A 93 -6.36 3.78 21.40
C LEU A 93 -6.63 3.98 22.90
N LYS A 94 -5.94 3.25 23.78
CA LYS A 94 -6.07 3.37 25.24
C LYS A 94 -4.92 4.14 25.90
N SER A 95 -3.86 4.40 25.16
CA SER A 95 -2.74 5.23 25.59
C SER A 95 -3.02 6.70 25.31
#